data_e06bc497810124ea3075d242489dbaec
#
_entry.id   e06bc497810124ea3075d242489dbaec
#
_cell.length_a   1.000
_cell.length_b   1.000
_cell.length_c   1.000
_cell.angle_alpha   90.00
_cell.angle_beta   90.00
_cell.angle_gamma   90.00
#
_symmetry.space_group_name_H-M   'P 1'
#
loop_
_entity.id
_entity.type
_entity.pdbx_description
1 polymer ?
#
loop_
_entity_poly.entity_id
_entity_poly.type
_entity_poly.pdbx_seq_one_letter_code
_entity_poly.pdbx_strand_id
1 'polypeptide(L)'
;MRYLRPIPKRLLTDDMLVWPSDGEGGFDAVRMVRHVRFEREEQLCGDAHRSADGGHGRVFVDAVSSAGAFEIPAGSRVLVGDNPSMVVESCKRCCVIRGSVHHWELVVR
;
A
#
# COMPACT_ATOMS: atom_id res chain seq x y z
N MET A 1 5.54 -21.58 -19.81
CA MET A 1 4.92 -20.80 -18.74
C MET A 1 5.91 -19.81 -18.17
N ARG A 2 5.49 -18.62 -17.95
CA ARG A 2 6.35 -17.62 -17.42
C ARG A 2 6.07 -17.36 -15.98
N TYR A 3 7.11 -17.31 -15.19
CA TYR A 3 6.98 -16.86 -13.81
C TYR A 3 7.36 -15.41 -13.75
N LEU A 4 6.54 -14.63 -13.07
CA LEU A 4 6.93 -13.29 -12.73
C LEU A 4 7.70 -13.36 -11.42
N ARG A 5 8.86 -12.77 -11.41
CA ARG A 5 9.66 -12.73 -10.20
C ARG A 5 9.03 -11.78 -9.20
N PRO A 6 9.17 -12.05 -7.92
CA PRO A 6 8.74 -11.10 -6.91
C PRO A 6 9.47 -9.76 -7.08
N ILE A 7 8.87 -8.72 -6.59
CA ILE A 7 9.55 -7.41 -6.56
C ILE A 7 10.74 -7.54 -5.64
N PRO A 8 11.95 -7.17 -6.10
CA PRO A 8 13.13 -7.33 -5.25
C PRO A 8 13.03 -6.50 -3.97
N LYS A 9 13.45 -7.06 -2.87
CA LYS A 9 13.38 -6.35 -1.59
C LYS A 9 14.12 -5.03 -1.61
N ARG A 10 15.17 -4.94 -2.40
CA ARG A 10 15.93 -3.69 -2.46
C ARG A 10 15.12 -2.52 -3.00
N LEU A 11 14.02 -2.81 -3.69
CA LEU A 11 13.12 -1.76 -4.18
C LEU A 11 12.00 -1.47 -3.20
N LEU A 12 11.85 -2.28 -2.17
CA LEU A 12 10.78 -2.17 -1.19
C LEU A 12 11.41 -1.65 0.10
N THR A 13 11.58 -0.35 0.15
CA THR A 13 12.45 0.28 1.16
C THR A 13 11.72 0.73 2.41
N ASP A 14 10.42 0.58 2.47
CA ASP A 14 9.63 1.10 3.58
C ASP A 14 9.01 -0.02 4.39
N ASP A 15 8.71 0.26 5.64
CA ASP A 15 7.90 -0.63 6.47
C ASP A 15 6.59 0.08 6.77
N MET A 16 5.54 -0.70 6.97
CA MET A 16 4.20 -0.13 7.10
C MET A 16 3.46 -0.79 8.24
N LEU A 17 2.77 0.03 9.02
CA LEU A 17 1.79 -0.43 9.98
C LEU A 17 0.41 -0.28 9.37
N VAL A 18 -0.43 -1.28 9.58
CA VAL A 18 -1.76 -1.31 9.01
C VAL A 18 -2.77 -1.58 10.13
N TRP A 19 -3.78 -0.74 10.19
CA TRP A 19 -4.96 -1.00 11.02
C TRP A 19 -6.07 -1.37 10.05
N PRO A 20 -6.31 -2.69 9.87
CA PRO A 20 -7.29 -3.12 8.87
C PRO A 20 -8.69 -2.66 9.23
N SER A 21 -9.42 -2.20 8.22
CA SER A 21 -10.81 -1.82 8.42
C SER A 21 -11.62 -3.07 8.78
N ASP A 22 -12.48 -2.97 9.76
CA ASP A 22 -13.36 -4.08 10.13
C ASP A 22 -14.66 -4.08 9.32
N GLY A 23 -14.82 -3.10 8.44
CA GLY A 23 -16.03 -3.00 7.61
C GLY A 23 -17.19 -2.33 8.32
N GLU A 24 -17.01 -1.94 9.57
CA GLU A 24 -18.10 -1.36 10.35
C GLU A 24 -17.71 -0.05 11.01
N GLY A 25 -16.75 0.63 10.42
CA GLY A 25 -16.32 1.93 10.93
C GLY A 25 -15.18 1.85 11.93
N GLY A 26 -14.75 0.67 12.30
CA GLY A 26 -13.63 0.50 13.22
C GLY A 26 -12.45 -0.18 12.55
N PHE A 27 -11.50 -0.59 13.36
CA PHE A 27 -10.28 -1.22 12.88
C PHE A 27 -9.95 -2.46 13.69
N ASP A 28 -9.38 -3.44 13.01
CA ASP A 28 -8.83 -4.61 13.69
C ASP A 28 -7.45 -4.29 14.24
N ALA A 29 -6.87 -5.23 14.95
CA ALA A 29 -5.57 -5.05 15.56
C ALA A 29 -4.52 -4.71 14.51
N VAL A 30 -3.56 -3.87 14.89
CA VAL A 30 -2.52 -3.41 13.99
C VAL A 30 -1.67 -4.57 13.51
N ARG A 31 -1.27 -4.51 12.25
CA ARG A 31 -0.39 -5.50 11.63
C ARG A 31 0.76 -4.76 10.98
N MET A 32 1.92 -5.39 10.99
CA MET A 32 3.08 -4.81 10.31
C MET A 32 3.32 -5.53 9.01
N VAL A 33 3.55 -4.76 7.95
CA VAL A 33 3.94 -5.29 6.66
C VAL A 33 5.29 -4.66 6.33
N ARG A 34 6.31 -5.48 6.21
CA ARG A 34 7.65 -4.98 5.96
C ARG A 34 7.98 -5.10 4.49
N HIS A 35 8.93 -4.27 4.06
CA HIS A 35 9.39 -4.28 2.67
C HIS A 35 8.24 -3.96 1.73
N VAL A 36 7.77 -2.75 1.85
CA VAL A 36 6.80 -2.17 0.91
C VAL A 36 7.44 -0.96 0.27
N ARG A 37 6.81 -0.41 -0.74
CA ARG A 37 7.31 0.80 -1.37
C ARG A 37 6.17 1.81 -1.45
N PHE A 38 6.41 2.99 -0.91
CA PHE A 38 5.48 4.09 -1.02
C PHE A 38 5.96 5.05 -2.07
N GLU A 39 5.11 5.34 -3.04
CA GLU A 39 5.39 6.35 -4.05
C GLU A 39 4.39 7.46 -3.91
N ARG A 40 4.87 8.63 -3.50
CA ARG A 40 4.01 9.79 -3.37
C ARG A 40 3.67 10.29 -4.76
N GLU A 41 2.40 10.55 -4.96
CA GLU A 41 1.97 11.07 -6.22
C GLU A 41 1.93 12.56 -6.12
N GLU A 42 2.72 13.23 -6.93
CA GLU A 42 2.71 14.68 -6.95
C GLU A 42 1.80 15.13 -8.05
N GLN A 43 0.88 15.98 -7.71
CA GLN A 43 0.04 16.55 -8.72
C GLN A 43 0.65 17.83 -9.20
N LEU A 44 0.87 17.87 -10.46
CA LEU A 44 1.49 19.03 -11.06
C LEU A 44 0.49 20.05 -11.51
N CYS A 45 -0.60 20.14 -10.87
CA CYS A 45 -1.56 21.10 -11.31
C CYS A 45 -1.23 22.42 -10.71
N GLY A 46 -0.39 23.10 -10.94
CA GLY A 46 -0.06 24.40 -10.49
C GLY A 46 -0.98 25.05 -9.51
N ASP A 47 -1.72 24.31 -8.84
CA ASP A 47 -2.65 24.86 -7.90
C ASP A 47 -1.96 25.05 -6.58
N ALA A 48 -1.78 26.25 -6.21
CA ALA A 48 -1.06 26.55 -4.99
C ALA A 48 -1.83 26.16 -3.75
N HIS A 49 -3.06 25.85 -3.89
CA HIS A 49 -3.79 25.43 -2.74
C HIS A 49 -3.71 23.97 -2.48
N ARG A 50 -2.96 23.32 -3.26
CA ARG A 50 -2.79 21.96 -3.00
C ARG A 50 -2.37 21.80 -1.65
N SER A 51 -3.15 21.20 -1.01
CA SER A 51 -2.88 21.08 0.31
C SER A 51 -1.65 20.30 0.54
N ALA A 52 -0.93 20.77 1.34
CA ALA A 52 0.24 20.13 1.73
C ALA A 52 -0.03 18.90 2.50
N ASP A 53 -1.24 18.64 2.79
CA ASP A 53 -1.50 17.47 3.52
C ASP A 53 -1.48 16.29 2.66
N GLY A 54 -1.16 16.48 1.53
CA GLY A 54 -1.11 15.54 0.65
C GLY A 54 -0.64 14.27 0.78
N GLY A 55 -1.30 13.61 1.11
CA GLY A 55 -0.84 12.42 1.02
C GLY A 55 -1.46 11.56 0.03
N HIS A 56 -1.44 11.84 -1.15
CA HIS A 56 -1.83 10.89 -2.17
C HIS A 56 -0.62 10.08 -2.56
N GLY A 57 -0.81 8.79 -2.75
CA GLY A 57 0.25 7.96 -3.24
C GLY A 57 -0.20 6.54 -3.46
N ARG A 58 0.77 5.71 -3.78
CA ARG A 58 0.57 4.29 -3.96
C ARG A 58 1.54 3.53 -3.11
N VAL A 59 1.06 2.43 -2.56
CA VAL A 59 1.92 1.53 -1.82
C VAL A 59 1.92 0.20 -2.52
N PHE A 60 3.11 -0.33 -2.77
CA PHE A 60 3.26 -1.62 -3.42
C PHE A 60 3.63 -2.66 -2.37
N VAL A 61 2.83 -3.71 -2.30
CA VAL A 61 3.03 -4.78 -1.35
C VAL A 61 3.19 -6.06 -2.15
N ASP A 62 4.35 -6.70 -2.03
CA ASP A 62 4.63 -7.90 -2.80
C ASP A 62 4.21 -9.14 -2.03
N ALA A 63 3.60 -10.10 -2.71
CA ALA A 63 3.07 -11.28 -2.03
C ALA A 63 4.16 -12.15 -1.43
N VAL A 64 5.37 -12.07 -1.96
CA VAL A 64 6.49 -12.89 -1.47
C VAL A 64 7.47 -12.08 -0.65
N SER A 65 7.90 -10.93 -1.20
CA SER A 65 8.97 -10.14 -0.59
C SER A 65 8.52 -9.33 0.61
N SER A 66 7.25 -8.97 0.69
CA SER A 66 6.76 -8.16 1.80
C SER A 66 6.33 -9.09 2.93
N ALA A 67 7.11 -9.09 4.01
CA ALA A 67 6.78 -9.93 5.15
C ALA A 67 5.50 -9.45 5.81
N GLY A 68 4.59 -10.36 6.06
CA GLY A 68 3.30 -10.01 6.64
C GLY A 68 2.26 -9.56 5.64
N ALA A 69 2.54 -9.72 4.35
CA ALA A 69 1.64 -9.25 3.30
C ALA A 69 0.26 -9.91 3.38
N PHE A 70 -0.76 -9.12 3.14
CA PHE A 70 -2.13 -9.60 3.08
C PHE A 70 -2.94 -8.61 2.27
N GLU A 71 -4.14 -9.00 1.88
CA GLU A 71 -5.00 -8.11 1.12
C GLU A 71 -5.62 -7.10 2.08
N ILE A 72 -5.24 -5.84 1.93
CA ILE A 72 -5.62 -4.79 2.85
C ILE A 72 -6.93 -4.18 2.42
N PRO A 73 -7.96 -4.23 3.27
CA PRO A 73 -9.28 -3.71 2.85
C PRO A 73 -9.26 -2.19 2.65
N ALA A 74 -10.06 -1.73 1.73
CA ALA A 74 -10.29 -0.29 1.59
C ALA A 74 -10.85 0.26 2.89
N GLY A 75 -10.46 1.46 3.23
CA GLY A 75 -10.86 2.06 4.50
C GLY A 75 -9.87 1.82 5.62
N SER A 76 -8.90 0.95 5.41
CA SER A 76 -7.86 0.70 6.41
C SER A 76 -6.98 1.93 6.58
N ARG A 77 -6.40 2.05 7.77
CA ARG A 77 -5.44 3.12 8.04
C ARG A 77 -4.04 2.56 7.95
N VAL A 78 -3.14 3.32 7.36
CA VAL A 78 -1.76 2.89 7.21
C VAL A 78 -0.80 3.99 7.63
N LEU A 79 0.35 3.56 8.13
CA LEU A 79 1.43 4.44 8.49
C LEU A 79 2.69 3.88 7.84
N VAL A 80 3.20 4.56 6.85
CA VAL A 80 4.34 4.08 6.08
C VAL A 80 5.55 4.93 6.43
N GLY A 81 6.55 4.32 7.05
CA GLY A 81 7.77 5.05 7.42
C GLY A 81 7.44 6.25 8.27
N ASP A 82 8.00 7.39 7.87
CA ASP A 82 7.79 8.63 8.58
C ASP A 82 6.68 9.49 7.99
N ASN A 83 5.91 8.94 7.09
CA ASN A 83 4.84 9.69 6.45
C ASN A 83 3.64 9.83 7.37
N PRO A 84 2.79 10.83 7.15
CA PRO A 84 1.57 10.94 7.93
C PRO A 84 0.67 9.74 7.73
N SER A 85 -0.18 9.49 8.69
CA SER A 85 -1.17 8.44 8.60
C SER A 85 -2.07 8.69 7.39
N MET A 86 -2.37 7.62 6.67
CA MET A 86 -3.17 7.71 5.46
C MET A 86 -4.24 6.63 5.47
N VAL A 87 -5.21 6.78 4.59
CA VAL A 87 -6.33 5.84 4.46
C VAL A 87 -6.21 5.14 3.11
N VAL A 88 -6.46 3.86 3.09
CA VAL A 88 -6.46 3.08 1.85
C VAL A 88 -7.76 3.32 1.13
N GLU A 89 -7.67 3.91 -0.06
CA GLU A 89 -8.85 4.11 -0.89
C GLU A 89 -9.22 2.85 -1.64
N SER A 90 -8.22 2.15 -2.13
CA SER A 90 -8.47 0.94 -2.89
C SER A 90 -7.25 0.03 -2.80
N CYS A 91 -7.49 -1.24 -3.02
CA CYS A 91 -6.46 -2.26 -3.02
C CYS A 91 -6.66 -3.08 -4.28
N LYS A 92 -5.72 -2.95 -5.21
CA LYS A 92 -5.81 -3.63 -6.48
C LYS A 92 -4.90 -4.85 -6.47
N ARG A 93 -5.46 -5.99 -6.80
CA ARG A 93 -4.68 -7.19 -6.98
C ARG A 93 -4.03 -7.17 -8.35
N CYS A 94 -2.74 -7.37 -8.37
CA CYS A 94 -2.02 -7.55 -9.63
C CYS A 94 -1.64 -9.01 -9.69
N CYS A 95 -2.33 -9.75 -10.52
CA CYS A 95 -2.24 -11.20 -10.52
C CYS A 95 -1.38 -11.70 -11.64
N VAL A 96 -0.86 -12.89 -11.45
CA VAL A 96 -0.23 -13.65 -12.51
C VAL A 96 -1.21 -14.74 -12.94
N ILE A 97 -0.71 -15.80 -13.50
CA ILE A 97 -1.53 -16.87 -14.01
C ILE A 97 -2.39 -17.48 -12.90
N ARG A 98 -3.64 -17.79 -13.22
CA ARG A 98 -4.55 -18.53 -12.35
C ARG A 98 -4.93 -17.80 -11.08
N GLY A 99 -4.91 -16.49 -11.12
CA GLY A 99 -5.39 -15.73 -9.99
C GLY A 99 -4.44 -15.63 -8.81
N SER A 100 -3.24 -16.17 -8.94
CA SER A 100 -2.24 -15.96 -7.89
C SER A 100 -1.88 -14.50 -7.84
N VAL A 101 -1.84 -13.92 -6.66
CA VAL A 101 -1.49 -12.53 -6.51
C VAL A 101 0.02 -12.38 -6.56
N HIS A 102 0.49 -11.52 -7.45
CA HIS A 102 1.90 -11.16 -7.50
C HIS A 102 2.19 -10.04 -6.50
N HIS A 103 1.38 -9.01 -6.53
CA HIS A 103 1.49 -7.92 -5.58
C HIS A 103 0.16 -7.17 -5.52
N TRP A 104 0.06 -6.29 -4.55
CA TRP A 104 -1.09 -5.38 -4.43
C TRP A 104 -0.60 -3.96 -4.60
N GLU A 105 -1.43 -3.14 -5.24
CA GLU A 105 -1.21 -1.71 -5.31
C GLU A 105 -2.29 -1.03 -4.51
N LEU A 106 -1.90 -0.36 -3.46
CA LEU A 106 -2.83 0.39 -2.63
C LEU A 106 -2.82 1.84 -3.08
N VAL A 107 -3.99 2.41 -3.28
CA VAL A 107 -4.09 3.86 -3.46
C VAL A 107 -4.41 4.41 -2.08
N VAL A 108 -3.59 5.33 -1.62
CA VAL A 108 -3.71 5.90 -0.27
C VAL A 108 -3.82 7.42 -0.35
N ARG A 109 -4.44 8.00 0.67
CA ARG A 109 -4.58 9.44 0.78
C ARG A 109 -4.60 9.90 2.21
#